data_ec015f47f00fb1b1bdb9e82d510a87f6
#
_entry.id   ec015f47f00fb1b1bdb9e82d510a87f6
#
_cell.length_a   1.000
_cell.length_b   1.000
_cell.length_c   1.000
_cell.angle_alpha   90.00
_cell.angle_beta   90.00
_cell.angle_gamma   90.00
#
_symmetry.space_group_name_H-M   'P 1'
#
loop_
_entity.id
_entity.type
_entity.pdbx_description
1 polymer ?
#
loop_
_entity_poly.entity_id
_entity_poly.type
_entity_poly.pdbx_seq_one_letter_code
_entity_poly.pdbx_strand_id
1 'polypeptide(L)'
;MRLRTRFRMARFTLRSDIVDVPVRLFARSVRAETAALLEEPPGLLVDVLTGTGSVLPEYARRFPQARIVAVDLDSDILELARQRMCEAGFEGLELLADDARDMRLPACVADAVNISFGLHENNWTIRSLILGECCRILKPGGLLVVADYREARGIVRSAIFRLYLLLTEPRWVNEIFYGGLERQVEDAGFEVLKVRDDLPMTRLVLARKPDA
;
A
#
# COMPACT_ATOMS: atom_id res chain seq x y z
N MET A 1 10.18 4.07 -23.14
CA MET A 1 10.52 3.77 -21.73
C MET A 1 11.82 4.51 -21.38
N ARG A 2 11.74 5.47 -20.43
CA ARG A 2 12.89 6.34 -20.07
C ARG A 2 13.96 5.52 -19.32
N LEU A 3 15.24 5.85 -19.50
CA LEU A 3 16.39 5.11 -18.94
C LEU A 3 16.31 4.99 -17.41
N ARG A 4 15.79 6.03 -16.72
CA ARG A 4 15.55 6.05 -15.26
C ARG A 4 14.53 5.02 -14.80
N THR A 5 13.45 4.82 -15.56
CA THR A 5 12.39 3.82 -15.27
C THR A 5 12.95 2.41 -15.45
N ARG A 6 13.78 2.14 -16.49
CA ARG A 6 14.46 0.85 -16.66
C ARG A 6 15.39 0.52 -15.48
N PHE A 7 16.12 1.51 -14.93
CA PHE A 7 16.98 1.31 -13.75
C PHE A 7 16.17 1.07 -12.47
N ARG A 8 15.04 1.78 -12.27
CA ARG A 8 14.13 1.53 -11.15
C ARG A 8 13.47 0.16 -11.29
N MET A 9 12.96 -0.19 -12.47
CA MET A 9 12.37 -1.51 -12.74
C MET A 9 13.39 -2.63 -12.57
N ALA A 10 14.63 -2.49 -13.10
CA ALA A 10 15.68 -3.49 -12.92
C ALA A 10 16.05 -3.67 -11.44
N ARG A 11 16.11 -2.58 -10.65
CA ARG A 11 16.32 -2.67 -9.19
C ARG A 11 15.12 -3.31 -8.48
N PHE A 12 13.90 -3.00 -8.90
CA PHE A 12 12.68 -3.56 -8.33
C PHE A 12 12.54 -5.05 -8.68
N THR A 13 12.78 -5.44 -9.94
CA THR A 13 12.74 -6.83 -10.41
C THR A 13 13.88 -7.65 -9.79
N LEU A 14 15.09 -7.10 -9.72
CA LEU A 14 16.24 -7.75 -9.07
C LEU A 14 16.01 -7.91 -7.56
N ARG A 15 15.31 -6.96 -6.93
CA ARG A 15 14.89 -7.04 -5.53
C ARG A 15 13.84 -8.14 -5.32
N SER A 16 12.88 -8.27 -6.24
CA SER A 16 11.87 -9.32 -6.17
C SER A 16 12.46 -10.70 -6.41
N ASP A 17 13.41 -10.86 -7.32
CA ASP A 17 13.93 -12.17 -7.74
C ASP A 17 14.95 -12.77 -6.77
N ILE A 18 15.77 -11.95 -6.08
CA ILE A 18 16.81 -12.44 -5.14
C ILE A 18 16.25 -12.81 -3.76
N VAL A 19 15.13 -12.21 -3.37
CA VAL A 19 14.51 -12.42 -2.04
C VAL A 19 13.39 -13.46 -2.09
N ASP A 20 13.17 -14.11 -3.23
CA ASP A 20 11.84 -14.47 -3.70
C ASP A 20 11.31 -15.86 -3.39
N VAL A 21 11.98 -16.79 -2.70
CA VAL A 21 11.33 -18.09 -2.41
C VAL A 21 10.68 -18.12 -1.01
N PRO A 22 11.35 -17.76 0.08
CA PRO A 22 10.64 -17.63 1.38
C PRO A 22 9.78 -16.36 1.45
N VAL A 23 10.17 -15.28 0.75
CA VAL A 23 9.42 -14.00 0.71
C VAL A 23 8.16 -14.10 -0.14
N ARG A 24 8.09 -14.91 -1.19
CA ARG A 24 6.86 -15.10 -1.98
C ARG A 24 5.72 -15.74 -1.19
N LEU A 25 6.01 -16.80 -0.44
CA LEU A 25 4.99 -17.44 0.41
C LEU A 25 4.54 -16.47 1.51
N PHE A 26 5.49 -15.73 2.08
CA PHE A 26 5.25 -14.73 3.09
C PHE A 26 4.47 -13.51 2.52
N ALA A 27 4.92 -12.96 1.39
CA ALA A 27 4.27 -11.84 0.72
C ALA A 27 2.84 -12.19 0.27
N ARG A 28 2.58 -13.44 -0.13
CA ARG A 28 1.23 -13.90 -0.48
C ARG A 28 0.32 -13.90 0.75
N SER A 29 0.80 -14.36 1.88
CA SER A 29 0.07 -14.31 3.15
C SER A 29 -0.26 -12.86 3.54
N VAL A 30 0.71 -11.94 3.50
CA VAL A 30 0.50 -10.52 3.82
C VAL A 30 -0.56 -9.89 2.92
N ARG A 31 -0.51 -10.12 1.61
CA ARG A 31 -1.48 -9.55 0.66
C ARG A 31 -2.90 -10.06 0.92
N ALA A 32 -3.04 -11.36 1.15
CA ALA A 32 -4.34 -11.94 1.49
C ALA A 32 -4.89 -11.38 2.80
N GLU A 33 -4.04 -11.26 3.83
CA GLU A 33 -4.41 -10.68 5.13
C GLU A 33 -4.72 -9.17 5.04
N THR A 34 -4.03 -8.43 4.15
CA THR A 34 -4.33 -7.04 3.86
C THR A 34 -5.73 -6.91 3.27
N ALA A 35 -6.04 -7.67 2.23
CA ALA A 35 -7.37 -7.65 1.60
C ALA A 35 -8.47 -8.15 2.55
N ALA A 36 -8.14 -9.07 3.47
CA ALA A 36 -9.08 -9.61 4.44
C ALA A 36 -9.51 -8.61 5.54
N LEU A 37 -8.78 -7.48 5.69
CA LEU A 37 -9.21 -6.43 6.61
C LEU A 37 -10.52 -5.74 6.16
N LEU A 38 -10.80 -5.71 4.87
CA LEU A 38 -12.10 -5.30 4.38
C LEU A 38 -13.06 -6.50 4.45
N GLU A 39 -14.05 -6.42 5.31
CA GLU A 39 -15.05 -7.49 5.50
C GLU A 39 -16.15 -7.38 4.44
N GLU A 40 -16.60 -6.15 4.15
CA GLU A 40 -17.66 -5.85 3.21
C GLU A 40 -17.09 -5.42 1.84
N PRO A 41 -17.78 -5.75 0.73
CA PRO A 41 -17.35 -5.37 -0.61
C PRO A 41 -17.49 -3.86 -0.82
N PRO A 42 -16.39 -3.13 -1.15
CA PRO A 42 -16.48 -1.74 -1.54
C PRO A 42 -17.09 -1.62 -2.94
N GLY A 43 -17.89 -0.59 -3.20
CA GLY A 43 -18.29 -0.23 -4.55
C GLY A 43 -17.11 0.32 -5.35
N LEU A 44 -16.29 1.19 -4.72
CA LEU A 44 -15.06 1.74 -5.27
C LEU A 44 -13.91 1.58 -4.28
N LEU A 45 -12.89 0.82 -4.67
CA LEU A 45 -11.58 0.72 -4.00
C LEU A 45 -10.56 1.56 -4.77
N VAL A 46 -9.85 2.43 -4.06
CA VAL A 46 -8.69 3.16 -4.60
C VAL A 46 -7.41 2.61 -3.96
N ASP A 47 -6.50 2.09 -4.79
CA ASP A 47 -5.18 1.63 -4.35
C ASP A 47 -4.17 2.73 -4.63
N VAL A 48 -3.62 3.32 -3.58
CA VAL A 48 -2.73 4.49 -3.63
C VAL A 48 -1.30 4.05 -3.42
N LEU A 49 -0.35 4.64 -4.17
CA LEU A 49 1.03 4.17 -4.26
C LEU A 49 1.09 2.71 -4.74
N THR A 50 0.32 2.43 -5.77
CA THR A 50 0.05 1.07 -6.26
C THR A 50 1.32 0.29 -6.62
N GLY A 51 2.34 0.96 -7.15
CA GLY A 51 3.50 0.28 -7.70
C GLY A 51 3.11 -0.77 -8.74
N THR A 52 3.60 -1.99 -8.60
CA THR A 52 3.26 -3.11 -9.50
C THR A 52 1.92 -3.78 -9.19
N GLY A 53 1.10 -3.21 -8.31
CA GLY A 53 -0.23 -3.71 -7.99
C GLY A 53 -0.25 -5.10 -7.34
N SER A 54 0.74 -5.41 -6.51
CA SER A 54 0.92 -6.78 -6.01
C SER A 54 -0.21 -7.29 -5.11
N VAL A 55 -0.97 -6.40 -4.46
CA VAL A 55 -2.12 -6.74 -3.60
C VAL A 55 -3.44 -6.81 -4.37
N LEU A 56 -3.53 -6.15 -5.51
CA LEU A 56 -4.78 -6.00 -6.27
C LEU A 56 -5.47 -7.32 -6.65
N PRO A 57 -4.75 -8.39 -7.06
CA PRO A 57 -5.39 -9.68 -7.34
C PRO A 57 -6.13 -10.28 -6.13
N GLU A 58 -5.69 -10.00 -4.90
CA GLU A 58 -6.38 -10.46 -3.71
C GLU A 58 -7.70 -9.71 -3.50
N TYR A 59 -7.70 -8.39 -3.73
CA TYR A 59 -8.93 -7.58 -3.71
C TYR A 59 -9.91 -8.00 -4.82
N ALA A 60 -9.43 -8.18 -6.06
CA ALA A 60 -10.27 -8.60 -7.17
C ALA A 60 -10.90 -9.98 -6.95
N ARG A 61 -10.13 -10.93 -6.38
CA ARG A 61 -10.64 -12.26 -6.03
C ARG A 61 -11.68 -12.20 -4.91
N ARG A 62 -11.48 -11.32 -3.93
CA ARG A 62 -12.38 -11.17 -2.78
C ARG A 62 -13.64 -10.40 -3.15
N PHE A 63 -13.50 -9.38 -3.98
CA PHE A 63 -14.57 -8.45 -4.37
C PHE A 63 -14.65 -8.30 -5.89
N PRO A 64 -15.11 -9.34 -6.61
CA PRO A 64 -15.05 -9.37 -8.08
C PRO A 64 -15.95 -8.30 -8.75
N GLN A 65 -16.87 -7.68 -8.01
CA GLN A 65 -17.73 -6.61 -8.49
C GLN A 65 -17.24 -5.20 -8.12
N ALA A 66 -16.18 -5.08 -7.32
CA ALA A 66 -15.65 -3.79 -6.93
C ALA A 66 -14.99 -3.11 -8.15
N ARG A 67 -15.24 -1.81 -8.31
CA ARG A 67 -14.40 -0.97 -9.17
C ARG A 67 -13.07 -0.74 -8.44
N ILE A 68 -11.97 -0.88 -9.16
CA ILE A 68 -10.63 -0.67 -8.60
C ILE A 68 -9.92 0.40 -9.42
N VAL A 69 -9.47 1.47 -8.74
CA VAL A 69 -8.62 2.51 -9.30
C VAL A 69 -7.23 2.37 -8.70
N ALA A 70 -6.22 2.20 -9.55
CA ALA A 70 -4.81 2.14 -9.16
C ALA A 70 -4.14 3.49 -9.40
N VAL A 71 -3.56 4.07 -8.35
CA VAL A 71 -2.92 5.40 -8.39
C VAL A 71 -1.43 5.26 -8.12
N ASP A 72 -0.61 5.72 -9.06
CA ASP A 72 0.84 5.85 -8.89
C ASP A 72 1.35 6.99 -9.78
N LEU A 73 2.47 7.61 -9.40
CA LEU A 73 3.08 8.67 -10.20
C LEU A 73 3.74 8.14 -11.49
N ASP A 74 4.14 6.87 -11.51
CA ASP A 74 4.85 6.22 -12.61
C ASP A 74 3.89 5.40 -13.48
N SER A 75 3.53 5.93 -14.65
CA SER A 75 2.62 5.26 -15.58
C SER A 75 3.15 3.91 -16.10
N ASP A 76 4.49 3.74 -16.19
CA ASP A 76 5.06 2.48 -16.67
C ASP A 76 4.90 1.38 -15.59
N ILE A 77 4.94 1.76 -14.30
CA ILE A 77 4.69 0.83 -13.19
C ILE A 77 3.21 0.44 -13.12
N LEU A 78 2.31 1.39 -13.36
CA LEU A 78 0.87 1.12 -13.44
C LEU A 78 0.54 0.12 -14.56
N GLU A 79 1.27 0.17 -15.67
CA GLU A 79 1.07 -0.79 -16.75
C GLU A 79 1.42 -2.24 -16.32
N LEU A 80 2.41 -2.41 -15.43
CA LEU A 80 2.69 -3.72 -14.82
C LEU A 80 1.57 -4.17 -13.88
N ALA A 81 0.96 -3.23 -13.15
CA ALA A 81 -0.22 -3.54 -12.33
C ALA A 81 -1.38 -4.02 -13.21
N ARG A 82 -1.62 -3.36 -14.37
CA ARG A 82 -2.64 -3.78 -15.33
C ARG A 82 -2.38 -5.18 -15.87
N GLN A 83 -1.14 -5.47 -16.29
CA GLN A 83 -0.78 -6.81 -16.79
C GLN A 83 -1.04 -7.89 -15.72
N ARG A 84 -0.63 -7.64 -14.47
CA ARG A 84 -0.87 -8.56 -13.34
C ARG A 84 -2.36 -8.81 -13.11
N MET A 85 -3.19 -7.78 -13.22
CA MET A 85 -4.63 -7.90 -13.05
C MET A 85 -5.29 -8.66 -14.21
N CYS A 86 -4.85 -8.43 -15.45
CA CYS A 86 -5.27 -9.24 -16.60
C CYS A 86 -4.91 -10.71 -16.44
N GLU A 87 -3.68 -11.02 -15.98
CA GLU A 87 -3.24 -12.40 -15.68
C GLU A 87 -4.09 -13.05 -14.57
N ALA A 88 -4.63 -12.24 -13.64
CA ALA A 88 -5.55 -12.69 -12.62
C ALA A 88 -7.02 -12.81 -13.11
N GLY A 89 -7.29 -12.52 -14.39
CA GLY A 89 -8.63 -12.56 -14.97
C GLY A 89 -9.52 -11.37 -14.63
N PHE A 90 -8.94 -10.24 -14.21
CA PHE A 90 -9.68 -9.03 -13.88
C PHE A 90 -9.34 -7.90 -14.85
N GLU A 91 -10.33 -7.49 -15.65
CA GLU A 91 -10.16 -6.47 -16.69
C GLU A 91 -10.62 -5.06 -16.26
N GLY A 92 -11.31 -4.96 -15.14
CA GLY A 92 -11.95 -3.73 -14.65
C GLY A 92 -11.03 -2.75 -13.90
N LEU A 93 -9.70 -2.83 -14.06
CA LEU A 93 -8.75 -1.93 -13.41
C LEU A 93 -8.66 -0.59 -14.13
N GLU A 94 -8.97 0.49 -13.43
CA GLU A 94 -8.71 1.86 -13.88
C GLU A 94 -7.33 2.31 -13.42
N LEU A 95 -6.54 2.91 -14.32
CA LEU A 95 -5.21 3.44 -14.00
C LEU A 95 -5.24 4.95 -13.93
N LEU A 96 -4.71 5.52 -12.88
CA LEU A 96 -4.57 6.96 -12.68
C LEU A 96 -3.10 7.30 -12.40
N ALA A 97 -2.39 7.78 -13.43
CA ALA A 97 -1.04 8.30 -13.27
C ALA A 97 -1.12 9.69 -12.63
N ASP A 98 -0.96 9.75 -11.30
CA ASP A 98 -1.20 10.97 -10.51
C ASP A 98 -0.35 11.02 -9.25
N ASP A 99 -0.24 12.21 -8.67
CA ASP A 99 0.45 12.41 -7.39
C ASP A 99 -0.50 12.05 -6.23
N ALA A 100 -0.09 11.10 -5.42
CA ALA A 100 -0.87 10.65 -4.25
C ALA A 100 -1.14 11.77 -3.21
N ARG A 101 -0.42 12.91 -3.31
CA ARG A 101 -0.63 14.09 -2.45
C ARG A 101 -1.72 15.04 -2.94
N ASP A 102 -2.15 14.89 -4.19
CA ASP A 102 -3.16 15.77 -4.85
C ASP A 102 -3.78 14.99 -6.02
N MET A 103 -4.65 14.04 -5.71
CA MET A 103 -5.26 13.15 -6.71
C MET A 103 -6.43 13.82 -7.42
N ARG A 104 -6.51 13.65 -8.75
CA ARG A 104 -7.64 14.11 -9.58
C ARG A 104 -8.89 13.26 -9.39
N LEU A 105 -9.15 12.83 -8.16
CA LEU A 105 -10.36 12.15 -7.75
C LEU A 105 -11.25 13.10 -6.95
N PRO A 106 -12.58 13.05 -7.14
CA PRO A 106 -13.51 13.85 -6.34
C PRO A 106 -13.39 13.53 -4.85
N ALA A 107 -13.71 14.49 -3.98
CA ALA A 107 -13.90 14.22 -2.57
C ALA A 107 -15.06 13.24 -2.34
N CYS A 108 -14.97 12.42 -1.29
CA CYS A 108 -16.02 11.52 -0.84
C CYS A 108 -16.52 10.58 -1.96
N VAL A 109 -15.63 10.05 -2.79
CA VAL A 109 -15.97 9.12 -3.89
C VAL A 109 -15.70 7.68 -3.55
N ALA A 110 -14.64 7.38 -2.79
CA ALA A 110 -14.20 6.03 -2.50
C ALA A 110 -14.88 5.43 -1.26
N ASP A 111 -15.24 4.16 -1.32
CA ASP A 111 -15.71 3.39 -0.16
C ASP A 111 -14.54 2.84 0.65
N ALA A 112 -13.45 2.49 -0.04
CA ALA A 112 -12.21 2.04 0.59
C ALA A 112 -10.98 2.59 -0.13
N VAL A 113 -9.92 2.82 0.65
CA VAL A 113 -8.59 3.15 0.16
C VAL A 113 -7.60 2.13 0.71
N ASN A 114 -6.70 1.64 -0.14
CA ASN A 114 -5.58 0.80 0.27
C ASN A 114 -4.25 1.49 0.01
N ILE A 115 -3.29 1.31 0.92
CA ILE A 115 -1.87 1.63 0.72
C ILE A 115 -1.04 0.43 1.17
N SER A 116 -0.29 -0.18 0.25
CA SER A 116 0.53 -1.36 0.57
C SER A 116 1.99 -1.12 0.24
N PHE A 117 2.83 -1.04 1.27
CA PHE A 117 4.29 -0.87 1.17
C PHE A 117 4.72 0.35 0.33
N GLY A 118 3.99 1.47 0.50
CA GLY A 118 4.28 2.72 -0.20
C GLY A 118 4.61 3.88 0.73
N LEU A 119 4.10 3.88 1.98
CA LEU A 119 4.33 5.01 2.88
C LEU A 119 5.79 5.08 3.34
N HIS A 120 6.47 3.96 3.58
CA HIS A 120 7.87 3.93 4.01
C HIS A 120 8.83 4.56 2.99
N GLU A 121 8.46 4.68 1.73
CA GLU A 121 9.26 5.35 0.69
C GLU A 121 9.23 6.89 0.83
N ASN A 122 8.40 7.42 1.72
CA ASN A 122 8.14 8.84 1.90
C ASN A 122 8.52 9.31 3.31
N ASN A 123 8.97 10.56 3.47
CA ASN A 123 9.19 11.16 4.78
C ASN A 123 7.85 11.49 5.46
N TRP A 124 7.90 11.84 6.75
CA TRP A 124 6.73 12.14 7.57
C TRP A 124 5.79 13.15 6.92
N THR A 125 6.31 14.28 6.44
CA THR A 125 5.50 15.36 5.84
C THR A 125 4.74 14.87 4.60
N ILE A 126 5.43 14.15 3.71
CA ILE A 126 4.81 13.63 2.49
C ILE A 126 3.75 12.57 2.83
N ARG A 127 4.01 11.69 3.79
CA ARG A 127 3.03 10.71 4.27
C ARG A 127 1.77 11.37 4.80
N SER A 128 1.92 12.46 5.60
CA SER A 128 0.78 13.21 6.14
C SER A 128 -0.07 13.83 5.03
N LEU A 129 0.54 14.35 3.96
CA LEU A 129 -0.19 14.85 2.79
C LEU A 129 -0.94 13.73 2.08
N ILE A 130 -0.29 12.58 1.85
CA ILE A 130 -0.93 11.40 1.22
C ILE A 130 -2.12 10.91 2.03
N LEU A 131 -1.95 10.76 3.35
CA LEU A 131 -3.04 10.30 4.23
C LEU A 131 -4.18 11.31 4.29
N GLY A 132 -3.88 12.62 4.32
CA GLY A 132 -4.90 13.67 4.23
C GLY A 132 -5.69 13.61 2.92
N GLU A 133 -5.02 13.33 1.82
CA GLU A 133 -5.65 13.17 0.51
C GLU A 133 -6.49 11.88 0.43
N CYS A 134 -6.03 10.78 1.04
CA CYS A 134 -6.84 9.58 1.21
C CYS A 134 -8.11 9.86 2.04
N CYS A 135 -7.98 10.65 3.11
CA CYS A 135 -9.13 11.08 3.89
C CYS A 135 -10.10 11.94 3.06
N ARG A 136 -9.59 12.83 2.20
CA ARG A 136 -10.43 13.67 1.34
C ARG A 136 -11.28 12.84 0.37
N ILE A 137 -10.67 11.86 -0.30
CA ILE A 137 -11.36 11.04 -1.32
C ILE A 137 -12.30 9.98 -0.73
N LEU A 138 -12.07 9.53 0.50
CA LEU A 138 -12.96 8.60 1.19
C LEU A 138 -14.30 9.24 1.53
N LYS A 139 -15.37 8.48 1.37
CA LYS A 139 -16.71 8.83 1.91
C LYS A 139 -16.66 8.87 3.45
N PRO A 140 -17.56 9.62 4.11
CA PRO A 140 -17.82 9.42 5.54
C PRO A 140 -18.08 7.93 5.81
N GLY A 141 -17.53 7.38 6.88
CA GLY A 141 -17.57 5.95 7.19
C GLY A 141 -16.67 5.06 6.32
N GLY A 142 -16.04 5.59 5.26
CA GLY A 142 -15.15 4.84 4.37
C GLY A 142 -13.88 4.34 5.07
N LEU A 143 -13.32 3.25 4.56
CA LEU A 143 -12.23 2.51 5.21
C LEU A 143 -10.88 2.76 4.56
N LEU A 144 -9.86 2.97 5.39
CA LEU A 144 -8.46 2.99 5.01
C LEU A 144 -7.78 1.70 5.48
N VAL A 145 -7.14 0.99 4.57
CA VAL A 145 -6.27 -0.16 4.86
C VAL A 145 -4.83 0.24 4.57
N VAL A 146 -3.95 0.08 5.54
CA VAL A 146 -2.51 0.30 5.36
C VAL A 146 -1.75 -0.96 5.73
N ALA A 147 -0.88 -1.41 4.84
CA ALA A 147 0.12 -2.44 5.11
C ALA A 147 1.51 -1.82 4.91
N ASP A 148 2.35 -1.83 5.95
CA ASP A 148 3.71 -1.32 5.80
C ASP A 148 4.68 -2.00 6.76
N TYR A 149 5.96 -1.66 6.66
CA TYR A 149 7.01 -2.27 7.46
C TYR A 149 6.82 -2.03 8.95
N ARG A 150 7.17 -3.04 9.72
CA ARG A 150 7.30 -3.03 11.16
C ARG A 150 8.65 -3.59 11.57
N GLU A 151 9.19 -3.14 12.67
CA GLU A 151 10.43 -3.69 13.20
C GLU A 151 10.30 -5.21 13.47
N ALA A 152 11.31 -5.97 13.05
CA ALA A 152 11.34 -7.42 13.27
C ALA A 152 11.47 -7.72 14.78
N ARG A 153 10.77 -8.73 15.25
CA ARG A 153 10.90 -9.21 16.64
C ARG A 153 12.18 -10.04 16.81
N GLY A 154 12.93 -9.77 17.87
CA GLY A 154 14.16 -10.47 18.23
C GLY A 154 15.42 -9.81 17.67
N ILE A 155 16.49 -9.81 18.49
CA ILE A 155 17.72 -9.03 18.24
C ILE A 155 18.37 -9.39 16.89
N VAL A 156 18.54 -10.67 16.59
CA VAL A 156 19.22 -11.13 15.37
C VAL A 156 18.38 -10.80 14.13
N ARG A 157 17.06 -11.07 14.17
CA ARG A 157 16.16 -10.78 13.05
C ARG A 157 16.04 -9.27 12.80
N SER A 158 15.98 -8.48 13.88
CA SER A 158 15.96 -7.01 13.78
C SER A 158 17.27 -6.49 13.17
N ALA A 159 18.43 -7.00 13.55
CA ALA A 159 19.71 -6.59 13.00
C ALA A 159 19.81 -6.91 11.49
N ILE A 160 19.42 -8.11 11.08
CA ILE A 160 19.41 -8.53 9.66
C ILE A 160 18.42 -7.68 8.87
N PHE A 161 17.24 -7.44 9.40
CA PHE A 161 16.21 -6.63 8.74
C PHE A 161 16.63 -5.15 8.62
N ARG A 162 17.24 -4.58 9.66
CA ARG A 162 17.78 -3.21 9.60
C ARG A 162 18.92 -3.09 8.58
N LEU A 163 19.80 -4.09 8.48
CA LEU A 163 20.84 -4.12 7.45
C LEU A 163 20.22 -4.18 6.05
N TYR A 164 19.21 -5.02 5.84
CA TYR A 164 18.45 -5.08 4.59
C TYR A 164 17.86 -3.71 4.24
N LEU A 165 17.14 -3.07 5.17
CA LEU A 165 16.54 -1.76 4.96
C LEU A 165 17.60 -0.67 4.67
N LEU A 166 18.73 -0.68 5.38
CA LEU A 166 19.82 0.26 5.15
C LEU A 166 20.39 0.19 3.72
N LEU A 167 20.41 -1.01 3.13
CA LEU A 167 20.95 -1.24 1.79
C LEU A 167 19.91 -1.03 0.68
N THR A 168 18.62 -1.16 1.01
CA THR A 168 17.56 -1.23 0.01
C THR A 168 16.55 -0.08 0.08
N GLU A 169 16.33 0.51 1.26
CA GLU A 169 15.27 1.49 1.47
C GLU A 169 15.82 2.91 1.76
N PRO A 170 14.99 3.95 1.56
CA PRO A 170 15.35 5.31 1.93
C PRO A 170 15.59 5.45 3.44
N ARG A 171 16.36 6.47 3.85
CA ARG A 171 16.70 6.69 5.26
C ARG A 171 15.49 6.92 6.17
N TRP A 172 14.40 7.48 5.63
CA TRP A 172 13.15 7.75 6.38
C TRP A 172 12.29 6.52 6.64
N VAL A 173 12.65 5.33 6.11
CA VAL A 173 11.96 4.09 6.50
C VAL A 173 11.96 3.87 8.03
N ASN A 174 12.98 4.35 8.72
CA ASN A 174 13.04 4.28 10.17
C ASN A 174 11.98 5.15 10.87
N GLU A 175 11.49 6.20 10.24
CA GLU A 175 10.45 7.06 10.82
C GLU A 175 9.12 6.31 11.03
N ILE A 176 8.83 5.30 10.19
CA ILE A 176 7.66 4.43 10.37
C ILE A 176 7.75 3.62 11.66
N PHE A 177 8.97 3.19 12.04
CA PHE A 177 9.16 2.41 13.26
C PHE A 177 9.01 3.24 14.52
N TYR A 178 9.57 4.46 14.52
CA TYR A 178 9.63 5.34 15.71
C TYR A 178 8.43 6.29 15.84
N GLY A 179 7.84 6.71 14.72
CA GLY A 179 6.73 7.67 14.69
C GLY A 179 5.36 7.07 14.95
N GLY A 180 5.23 5.75 14.84
CA GLY A 180 3.95 5.05 14.93
C GLY A 180 3.06 5.32 13.71
N LEU A 181 2.90 4.34 12.84
CA LEU A 181 2.01 4.44 11.67
C LEU A 181 0.59 4.80 12.09
N GLU A 182 0.11 4.23 13.20
CA GLU A 182 -1.21 4.45 13.76
C GLU A 182 -1.43 5.92 14.11
N ARG A 183 -0.47 6.51 14.84
CA ARG A 183 -0.55 7.92 15.22
C ARG A 183 -0.62 8.82 13.98
N GLN A 184 0.15 8.52 12.94
CA GLN A 184 0.12 9.30 11.72
C GLN A 184 -1.21 9.17 10.97
N VAL A 185 -1.84 8.00 11.03
CA VAL A 185 -3.19 7.76 10.51
C VAL A 185 -4.23 8.55 11.32
N GLU A 186 -4.11 8.55 12.67
CA GLU A 186 -4.97 9.35 13.55
C GLU A 186 -4.79 10.85 13.34
N ASP A 187 -3.55 11.34 13.23
CA ASP A 187 -3.22 12.75 12.97
C ASP A 187 -3.78 13.22 11.59
N ALA A 188 -4.01 12.30 10.66
CA ALA A 188 -4.66 12.58 9.37
C ALA A 188 -6.22 12.58 9.44
N GLY A 189 -6.79 12.39 10.63
CA GLY A 189 -8.22 12.49 10.88
C GLY A 189 -8.99 11.17 10.82
N PHE A 190 -8.29 10.03 10.85
CA PHE A 190 -8.92 8.71 10.87
C PHE A 190 -9.13 8.19 12.30
N GLU A 191 -10.15 7.37 12.48
CA GLU A 191 -10.33 6.51 13.64
C GLU A 191 -9.67 5.16 13.37
N VAL A 192 -8.64 4.78 14.13
CA VAL A 192 -7.99 3.48 14.01
C VAL A 192 -8.88 2.41 14.63
N LEU A 193 -9.36 1.45 13.82
CA LEU A 193 -10.25 0.38 14.25
C LEU A 193 -9.49 -0.88 14.66
N LYS A 194 -8.40 -1.19 13.94
CA LYS A 194 -7.64 -2.43 14.15
C LYS A 194 -6.18 -2.26 13.75
N VAL A 195 -5.30 -2.78 14.59
CA VAL A 195 -3.87 -2.90 14.29
C VAL A 195 -3.49 -4.37 14.42
N ARG A 196 -2.76 -4.89 13.43
CA ARG A 196 -2.24 -6.26 13.44
C ARG A 196 -0.73 -6.26 13.29
N ASP A 197 -0.05 -6.89 14.22
CA ASP A 197 1.40 -7.03 14.34
C ASP A 197 1.84 -8.51 14.36
N ASP A 198 0.94 -9.41 14.05
CA ASP A 198 1.17 -10.87 14.07
C ASP A 198 1.90 -11.36 12.82
N LEU A 199 1.91 -10.55 11.75
CA LEU A 199 2.67 -10.84 10.54
C LEU A 199 4.15 -10.46 10.72
N PRO A 200 5.08 -11.26 10.22
CA PRO A 200 6.50 -10.95 10.28
C PRO A 200 6.82 -9.63 9.54
N MET A 201 7.55 -8.72 10.16
CA MET A 201 8.05 -7.47 9.58
C MET A 201 6.98 -6.56 8.93
N THR A 202 5.69 -6.85 9.17
CA THR A 202 4.56 -6.11 8.59
C THR A 202 3.59 -5.71 9.69
N ARG A 203 3.14 -4.48 9.62
CA ARG A 203 2.02 -3.92 10.38
C ARG A 203 0.87 -3.67 9.43
N LEU A 204 -0.31 -4.13 9.82
CA LEU A 204 -1.56 -3.81 9.14
C LEU A 204 -2.37 -2.87 10.02
N VAL A 205 -2.92 -1.82 9.42
CA VAL A 205 -3.82 -0.87 10.07
C VAL A 205 -5.10 -0.81 9.26
N LEU A 206 -6.22 -1.00 9.93
CA LEU A 206 -7.55 -0.68 9.44
C LEU A 206 -8.05 0.56 10.18
N ALA A 207 -8.44 1.57 9.45
CA ALA A 207 -8.96 2.80 10.01
C ALA A 207 -10.20 3.25 9.24
N ARG A 208 -11.01 4.10 9.87
CA ARG A 208 -12.25 4.63 9.30
C ARG A 208 -12.18 6.15 9.26
N LYS A 209 -12.65 6.73 8.15
CA LYS A 209 -12.97 8.15 8.13
C LYS A 209 -14.23 8.38 8.97
N PRO A 210 -14.20 9.23 10.02
CA PRO A 210 -15.37 9.52 10.82
C PRO A 210 -16.55 10.01 9.98
N ASP A 211 -17.74 9.70 10.43
CA ASP A 211 -18.95 10.35 9.95
C ASP A 211 -18.90 11.83 10.41
N ALA A 212 -19.07 12.78 9.48
CA ALA A 212 -18.96 14.19 9.73
C ALA A 212 -20.07 14.71 10.67
#